data_ee1b27aac60494ed851e590d6aea9092
#
_entry.id   ee1b27aac60494ed851e590d6aea9092
#
_cell.length_a   1.000
_cell.length_b   1.000
_cell.length_c   1.000
_cell.angle_alpha   90.00
_cell.angle_beta   90.00
_cell.angle_gamma   90.00
#
_symmetry.space_group_name_H-M   'P 1'
#
loop_
_entity.id
_entity.type
_entity.pdbx_description
1 polymer ?
#
loop_
_entity_poly.entity_id
_entity_poly.type
_entity_poly.pdbx_seq_one_letter_code
_entity_poly.pdbx_strand_id
1 'polypeptide(L)'
;GLAEKTSFQELLQSLVFDKYKMNNSYTSSCDLDNKLVKGLNPEGKIASNWDWDVLIGAGGVLSTTEDLVKFATAQFNTNNVELALTRTPTFTVNENMKIGLGWHILKSQNDEDLFWHNGGTGGYTSSITINIDNKTAVIILSNLSAFHHKKENIDILCFQLQR
;
A
#
# COMPACT_ATOMS: atom_id res chain seq x y z
N GLY A 1 -6.07 11.33 15.34
CA GLY A 1 -7.37 10.75 15.71
C GLY A 1 -7.88 11.27 17.06
N LEU A 2 -9.13 10.97 17.39
CA LEU A 2 -9.78 11.45 18.64
C LEU A 2 -9.02 10.99 19.88
N ALA A 3 -8.47 9.79 19.90
CA ALA A 3 -7.73 9.25 21.05
C ALA A 3 -6.44 10.05 21.33
N GLU A 4 -5.69 10.40 20.30
CA GLU A 4 -4.42 11.11 20.41
C GLU A 4 -4.56 12.64 20.32
N LYS A 5 -5.78 13.14 20.09
CA LYS A 5 -6.07 14.58 19.91
C LYS A 5 -5.22 15.25 18.83
N THR A 6 -4.85 14.51 17.81
CA THR A 6 -4.03 14.97 16.69
C THR A 6 -4.65 14.51 15.35
N SER A 7 -4.23 15.11 14.25
CA SER A 7 -4.73 14.73 12.92
C SER A 7 -4.18 13.38 12.47
N PHE A 8 -4.86 12.76 11.50
CA PHE A 8 -4.37 11.51 10.89
C PHE A 8 -3.02 11.72 10.17
N GLN A 9 -2.84 12.88 9.51
CA GLN A 9 -1.57 13.25 8.87
C GLN A 9 -0.43 13.30 9.89
N GLU A 10 -0.62 13.99 11.03
CA GLU A 10 0.42 14.11 12.05
C GLU A 10 0.77 12.77 12.68
N LEU A 11 -0.23 11.88 12.88
CA LEU A 11 0.00 10.52 13.36
C LEU A 11 0.83 9.72 12.36
N LEU A 12 0.46 9.71 11.07
CA LEU A 12 1.23 9.00 10.05
C LEU A 12 2.63 9.59 9.89
N GLN A 13 2.76 10.93 9.92
CA GLN A 13 4.06 11.57 9.82
C GLN A 13 5.00 11.07 10.92
N SER A 14 4.58 11.19 12.19
CA SER A 14 5.43 10.86 13.33
C SER A 14 5.64 9.35 13.53
N LEU A 15 4.61 8.52 13.35
CA LEU A 15 4.66 7.10 13.68
C LEU A 15 5.13 6.22 12.51
N VAL A 16 5.02 6.70 11.26
CA VAL A 16 5.33 5.92 10.07
C VAL A 16 6.33 6.63 9.18
N PHE A 17 6.01 7.82 8.66
CA PHE A 17 6.83 8.43 7.61
C PHE A 17 8.22 8.83 8.13
N ASP A 18 8.31 9.51 9.26
CA ASP A 18 9.60 9.88 9.87
C ASP A 18 10.37 8.64 10.33
N LYS A 19 9.67 7.68 10.96
CA LYS A 19 10.25 6.44 11.47
C LYS A 19 10.94 5.62 10.36
N TYR A 20 10.31 5.54 9.19
CA TYR A 20 10.82 4.77 8.05
C TYR A 20 11.47 5.65 6.96
N LYS A 21 11.67 6.96 7.22
CA LYS A 21 12.30 7.93 6.30
C LYS A 21 11.55 8.05 4.96
N MET A 22 10.23 8.01 5.03
CA MET A 22 9.33 8.13 3.87
C MET A 22 9.05 9.62 3.59
N ASN A 23 10.06 10.35 3.12
CA ASN A 23 10.05 11.81 3.02
C ASN A 23 9.20 12.36 1.87
N ASN A 24 8.68 11.50 1.01
CA ASN A 24 7.81 11.83 -0.12
C ASN A 24 6.45 11.11 -0.01
N SER A 25 5.96 10.97 1.23
CA SER A 25 4.66 10.34 1.52
C SER A 25 3.75 11.33 2.25
N TYR A 26 2.50 11.43 1.81
CA TYR A 26 1.56 12.47 2.22
C TYR A 26 0.15 11.90 2.31
N THR A 27 -0.76 12.57 3.01
CA THR A 27 -2.19 12.26 3.02
C THR A 27 -3.05 13.34 2.36
N SER A 28 -2.42 14.38 1.83
CA SER A 28 -3.07 15.45 1.08
C SER A 28 -2.31 15.75 -0.20
N SER A 29 -3.02 16.04 -1.28
CA SER A 29 -2.42 16.50 -2.53
C SER A 29 -2.18 18.01 -2.56
N CYS A 30 -2.67 18.78 -1.58
CA CYS A 30 -2.57 20.24 -1.55
C CYS A 30 -1.13 20.75 -1.53
N ASP A 31 -0.22 20.00 -0.93
CA ASP A 31 1.19 20.40 -0.77
C ASP A 31 2.10 19.82 -1.85
N LEU A 32 1.54 19.12 -2.84
CA LEU A 32 2.32 18.41 -3.85
C LEU A 32 2.52 19.19 -5.16
N ASP A 33 1.78 20.28 -5.37
CA ASP A 33 1.83 21.08 -6.60
C ASP A 33 1.78 20.20 -7.88
N ASN A 34 2.85 20.25 -8.68
CA ASN A 34 2.99 19.47 -9.90
C ASN A 34 3.76 18.15 -9.71
N LYS A 35 4.07 17.74 -8.47
CA LYS A 35 4.84 16.50 -8.19
C LYS A 35 3.99 15.24 -8.31
N LEU A 36 2.67 15.36 -8.12
CA LEU A 36 1.77 14.21 -8.25
C LEU A 36 1.54 13.89 -9.73
N VAL A 37 1.87 12.66 -10.11
CA VAL A 37 1.57 12.14 -11.44
C VAL A 37 0.06 12.20 -11.68
N LYS A 38 -0.37 12.68 -12.85
CA LYS A 38 -1.79 12.78 -13.19
C LYS A 38 -2.41 11.38 -13.33
N GLY A 39 -3.45 11.13 -12.56
CA GLY A 39 -4.26 9.93 -12.67
C GLY A 39 -5.09 9.93 -13.95
N LEU A 40 -5.35 8.75 -14.51
CA LEU A 40 -6.13 8.57 -15.74
C LEU A 40 -7.39 7.76 -15.45
N ASN A 41 -8.53 8.24 -15.95
CA ASN A 41 -9.78 7.50 -15.94
C ASN A 41 -9.75 6.33 -16.94
N PRO A 42 -10.79 5.46 -17.01
CA PRO A 42 -10.81 4.33 -17.92
C PRO A 42 -10.63 4.66 -19.40
N GLU A 43 -10.99 5.88 -19.82
CA GLU A 43 -10.86 6.39 -21.19
C GLU A 43 -9.50 7.06 -21.47
N GLY A 44 -8.56 7.02 -20.49
CA GLY A 44 -7.23 7.62 -20.64
C GLY A 44 -7.19 9.16 -20.48
N LYS A 45 -8.26 9.76 -19.96
CA LYS A 45 -8.32 11.20 -19.66
C LYS A 45 -7.92 11.45 -18.21
N ILE A 46 -7.43 12.65 -17.91
CA ILE A 46 -7.09 13.05 -16.54
C ILE A 46 -8.31 12.89 -15.63
N ALA A 47 -8.12 12.14 -14.55
CA ALA A 47 -9.10 11.96 -13.48
C ALA A 47 -8.85 12.97 -12.35
N SER A 48 -9.92 13.39 -11.67
CA SER A 48 -9.79 14.13 -10.42
C SER A 48 -9.29 13.20 -9.31
N ASN A 49 -8.49 13.72 -8.41
CA ASN A 49 -8.15 13.01 -7.18
C ASN A 49 -9.41 12.86 -6.31
N TRP A 50 -9.49 11.76 -5.60
CA TRP A 50 -10.56 11.58 -4.61
C TRP A 50 -10.24 12.40 -3.35
N ASP A 51 -11.25 13.04 -2.83
CA ASP A 51 -11.22 13.61 -1.49
C ASP A 51 -11.70 12.55 -0.50
N TRP A 52 -10.82 12.15 0.39
CA TRP A 52 -11.05 11.05 1.31
C TRP A 52 -11.72 11.49 2.62
N ASP A 53 -11.60 12.77 3.00
CA ASP A 53 -12.12 13.34 4.25
C ASP A 53 -12.07 12.32 5.41
N VAL A 54 -13.22 11.93 5.94
CA VAL A 54 -13.34 10.97 7.07
C VAL A 54 -12.83 9.56 6.74
N LEU A 55 -12.75 9.21 5.45
CA LEU A 55 -12.25 7.91 4.96
C LEU A 55 -10.76 7.91 4.63
N ILE A 56 -10.02 8.95 5.01
CA ILE A 56 -8.60 9.11 4.66
C ILE A 56 -7.74 7.91 5.08
N GLY A 57 -8.09 7.25 6.19
CA GLY A 57 -7.42 6.03 6.65
C GLY A 57 -7.63 4.80 5.75
N ALA A 58 -8.61 4.82 4.85
CA ALA A 58 -8.90 3.70 3.95
C ALA A 58 -8.05 3.69 2.68
N GLY A 59 -7.51 4.87 2.26
CA GLY A 59 -6.77 4.92 1.00
C GLY A 59 -6.16 6.27 0.65
N GLY A 60 -6.09 7.23 1.60
CA GLY A 60 -5.65 8.59 1.35
C GLY A 60 -4.13 8.79 1.26
N VAL A 61 -3.30 7.75 1.38
CA VAL A 61 -1.84 7.90 1.32
C VAL A 61 -1.38 8.07 -0.12
N LEU A 62 -0.65 9.15 -0.38
CA LEU A 62 0.11 9.42 -1.59
C LEU A 62 1.58 9.14 -1.31
N SER A 63 2.24 8.35 -2.13
CA SER A 63 3.62 7.94 -1.89
C SER A 63 4.39 7.69 -3.20
N THR A 64 5.66 7.40 -3.07
CA THR A 64 6.55 6.99 -4.15
C THR A 64 6.98 5.54 -3.98
N THR A 65 7.41 4.89 -5.05
CA THR A 65 8.00 3.55 -4.96
C THR A 65 9.23 3.54 -4.06
N GLU A 66 10.04 4.61 -4.06
CA GLU A 66 11.21 4.74 -3.18
C GLU A 66 10.83 4.68 -1.70
N ASP A 67 9.80 5.43 -1.28
CA ASP A 67 9.37 5.44 0.11
C ASP A 67 8.71 4.11 0.50
N LEU A 68 7.92 3.52 -0.39
CA LEU A 68 7.32 2.20 -0.15
C LEU A 68 8.36 1.08 -0.07
N VAL A 69 9.51 1.20 -0.78
CA VAL A 69 10.65 0.27 -0.61
C VAL A 69 11.26 0.40 0.78
N LYS A 70 11.37 1.61 1.34
CA LYS A 70 11.83 1.81 2.72
C LYS A 70 10.90 1.14 3.73
N PHE A 71 9.59 1.29 3.53
CA PHE A 71 8.58 0.61 4.35
C PHE A 71 8.65 -0.91 4.20
N ALA A 72 8.73 -1.43 2.98
CA ALA A 72 8.89 -2.86 2.73
C ALA A 72 10.16 -3.43 3.34
N THR A 73 11.28 -2.69 3.24
CA THR A 73 12.55 -3.07 3.87
C THR A 73 12.45 -3.14 5.39
N ALA A 74 11.69 -2.21 6.01
CA ALA A 74 11.45 -2.25 7.45
C ALA A 74 10.64 -3.49 7.87
N GLN A 75 9.80 -4.04 7.00
CA GLN A 75 9.06 -5.28 7.24
C GLN A 75 9.99 -6.51 7.41
N PHE A 76 11.19 -6.49 6.81
CA PHE A 76 12.16 -7.60 6.95
C PHE A 76 12.87 -7.62 8.31
N ASN A 77 12.72 -6.59 9.12
CA ASN A 77 13.23 -6.58 10.49
C ASN A 77 12.26 -7.32 11.41
N THR A 78 12.56 -8.58 11.72
CA THR A 78 11.73 -9.43 12.58
C THR A 78 11.64 -8.94 14.03
N ASN A 79 12.57 -8.07 14.47
CA ASN A 79 12.50 -7.45 15.80
C ASN A 79 11.55 -6.25 15.85
N ASN A 80 10.99 -5.81 14.73
CA ASN A 80 9.98 -4.76 14.69
C ASN A 80 8.61 -5.37 15.06
N VAL A 81 8.29 -5.33 16.35
CA VAL A 81 7.09 -5.94 16.92
C VAL A 81 5.80 -5.37 16.31
N GLU A 82 5.77 -4.07 16.05
CA GLU A 82 4.59 -3.39 15.49
C GLU A 82 4.29 -3.89 14.07
N LEU A 83 5.31 -3.96 13.23
CA LEU A 83 5.15 -4.49 11.87
C LEU A 83 4.87 -6.00 11.86
N ALA A 84 5.48 -6.76 12.78
CA ALA A 84 5.17 -8.19 12.95
C ALA A 84 3.70 -8.40 13.31
N LEU A 85 3.15 -7.54 14.19
CA LEU A 85 1.74 -7.60 14.57
C LEU A 85 0.82 -7.40 13.35
N THR A 86 1.17 -6.53 12.42
CA THR A 86 0.36 -6.32 11.20
C THR A 86 0.24 -7.56 10.34
N ARG A 87 1.23 -8.44 10.37
CA ARG A 87 1.29 -9.69 9.62
C ARG A 87 0.71 -10.89 10.35
N THR A 88 0.34 -10.72 11.61
CA THR A 88 -0.28 -11.80 12.39
C THR A 88 -1.69 -12.05 11.88
N PRO A 89 -2.06 -13.29 11.51
CA PRO A 89 -3.40 -13.60 11.05
C PRO A 89 -4.45 -13.29 12.12
N THR A 90 -5.46 -12.52 11.77
CA THR A 90 -6.61 -12.18 12.63
C THR A 90 -7.89 -12.86 12.15
N PHE A 91 -7.94 -13.25 10.87
CA PHE A 91 -9.11 -13.90 10.27
C PHE A 91 -8.66 -14.87 9.17
N THR A 92 -9.34 -16.01 9.06
CA THR A 92 -9.15 -17.01 7.99
C THR A 92 -10.32 -16.91 7.02
N VAL A 93 -10.02 -16.54 5.77
CA VAL A 93 -11.02 -16.45 4.68
C VAL A 93 -11.31 -17.84 4.13
N ASN A 94 -10.26 -18.59 3.81
CA ASN A 94 -10.29 -19.99 3.33
C ASN A 94 -8.91 -20.63 3.56
N GLU A 95 -8.72 -21.83 3.04
CA GLU A 95 -7.46 -22.59 3.16
C GLU A 95 -6.22 -21.88 2.57
N ASN A 96 -6.42 -21.02 1.55
CA ASN A 96 -5.36 -20.35 0.82
C ASN A 96 -5.17 -18.88 1.21
N MET A 97 -6.07 -18.30 2.01
CA MET A 97 -6.03 -16.87 2.35
C MET A 97 -6.43 -16.58 3.78
N LYS A 98 -5.58 -15.83 4.47
CA LYS A 98 -5.83 -15.24 5.79
C LYS A 98 -5.72 -13.71 5.70
N ILE A 99 -6.22 -13.02 6.71
CA ILE A 99 -6.14 -11.56 6.84
C ILE A 99 -5.37 -11.22 8.11
N GLY A 100 -4.39 -10.32 7.99
CA GLY A 100 -3.73 -9.65 9.12
C GLY A 100 -4.31 -8.25 9.33
N LEU A 101 -3.54 -7.36 9.94
CA LEU A 101 -3.92 -5.95 10.07
C LEU A 101 -3.42 -5.19 8.82
N GLY A 102 -4.28 -5.11 7.81
CA GLY A 102 -3.97 -4.48 6.51
C GLY A 102 -3.24 -5.38 5.51
N TRP A 103 -3.12 -6.69 5.75
CA TRP A 103 -2.50 -7.63 4.82
C TRP A 103 -3.44 -8.79 4.47
N HIS A 104 -3.52 -9.12 3.19
CA HIS A 104 -3.91 -10.44 2.74
C HIS A 104 -2.68 -11.34 2.82
N ILE A 105 -2.82 -12.48 3.48
CA ILE A 105 -1.75 -13.46 3.69
C ILE A 105 -2.07 -14.66 2.84
N LEU A 106 -1.28 -14.87 1.80
CA LEU A 106 -1.43 -15.93 0.81
C LEU A 106 -0.29 -16.92 0.96
N LYS A 107 -0.47 -18.14 0.45
CA LYS A 107 0.63 -19.09 0.33
C LYS A 107 1.30 -18.96 -1.05
N SER A 108 2.63 -18.87 -1.03
CA SER A 108 3.44 -18.97 -2.24
C SER A 108 3.48 -20.42 -2.75
N GLN A 109 4.06 -20.63 -3.93
CA GLN A 109 4.25 -22.00 -4.47
C GLN A 109 5.17 -22.86 -3.59
N ASN A 110 6.02 -22.23 -2.77
CA ASN A 110 6.94 -22.90 -1.85
C ASN A 110 6.36 -23.01 -0.41
N ASP A 111 5.07 -22.78 -0.25
CA ASP A 111 4.35 -22.79 1.05
C ASP A 111 4.80 -21.68 2.04
N GLU A 112 5.52 -20.66 1.55
CA GLU A 112 5.90 -19.49 2.34
C GLU A 112 4.74 -18.49 2.41
N ASP A 113 4.68 -17.69 3.47
CA ASP A 113 3.68 -16.64 3.59
C ASP A 113 4.04 -15.43 2.70
N LEU A 114 3.13 -15.07 1.81
CA LEU A 114 3.20 -13.89 0.96
C LEU A 114 2.19 -12.86 1.44
N PHE A 115 2.67 -11.71 1.86
CA PHE A 115 1.86 -10.59 2.31
C PHE A 115 1.56 -9.67 1.14
N TRP A 116 0.29 -9.49 0.85
CA TRP A 116 -0.18 -8.71 -0.30
C TRP A 116 -1.22 -7.69 0.11
N HIS A 117 -1.17 -6.53 -0.51
CA HIS A 117 -2.25 -5.54 -0.51
C HIS A 117 -2.27 -4.79 -1.84
N ASN A 118 -3.45 -4.40 -2.29
CA ASN A 118 -3.62 -3.54 -3.44
C ASN A 118 -4.44 -2.30 -3.10
N GLY A 119 -4.48 -1.36 -4.01
CA GLY A 119 -5.29 -0.17 -3.90
C GLY A 119 -5.77 0.32 -5.25
N GLY A 120 -6.87 1.08 -5.23
CA GLY A 120 -7.41 1.66 -6.44
C GLY A 120 -8.31 2.85 -6.18
N THR A 121 -8.20 3.83 -7.06
CA THR A 121 -9.03 5.02 -7.08
C THR A 121 -9.54 5.28 -8.50
N GLY A 122 -10.23 6.40 -8.69
CA GLY A 122 -10.67 6.84 -10.02
C GLY A 122 -9.54 7.08 -11.02
N GLY A 123 -8.30 7.26 -10.57
CA GLY A 123 -7.16 7.57 -11.42
C GLY A 123 -5.90 6.75 -11.17
N TYR A 124 -5.87 5.89 -10.16
CA TYR A 124 -4.66 5.15 -9.79
C TYR A 124 -4.97 3.73 -9.38
N THR A 125 -3.99 2.86 -9.57
CA THR A 125 -3.94 1.51 -9.00
C THR A 125 -2.56 1.25 -8.42
N SER A 126 -2.50 0.42 -7.39
CA SER A 126 -1.26 0.02 -6.75
C SER A 126 -1.32 -1.44 -6.31
N SER A 127 -0.19 -2.09 -6.22
CA SER A 127 -0.06 -3.42 -5.64
C SER A 127 1.29 -3.56 -4.96
N ILE A 128 1.30 -4.21 -3.81
CA ILE A 128 2.52 -4.54 -3.08
C ILE A 128 2.45 -6.00 -2.64
N THR A 129 3.54 -6.74 -2.85
CA THR A 129 3.75 -8.07 -2.29
C THR A 129 5.07 -8.08 -1.51
N ILE A 130 5.08 -8.77 -0.37
CA ILE A 130 6.26 -8.91 0.49
C ILE A 130 6.40 -10.37 0.89
N ASN A 131 7.60 -10.94 0.71
CA ASN A 131 8.01 -12.22 1.25
C ASN A 131 9.08 -11.96 2.31
N ILE A 132 8.77 -12.27 3.57
CA ILE A 132 9.66 -12.00 4.71
C ILE A 132 10.82 -13.01 4.75
N ASP A 133 10.55 -14.25 4.41
CA ASP A 133 11.54 -15.34 4.46
C ASP A 133 12.65 -15.10 3.45
N ASN A 134 12.29 -14.72 2.23
CA ASN A 134 13.22 -14.42 1.13
C ASN A 134 13.72 -12.97 1.14
N LYS A 135 13.16 -12.11 1.98
CA LYS A 135 13.43 -10.65 2.03
C LYS A 135 13.27 -9.98 0.66
N THR A 136 12.22 -10.34 -0.04
CA THR A 136 11.86 -9.78 -1.34
C THR A 136 10.55 -9.02 -1.25
N ALA A 137 10.43 -7.95 -2.03
CA ALA A 137 9.19 -7.20 -2.17
C ALA A 137 9.04 -6.69 -3.61
N VAL A 138 7.82 -6.66 -4.10
CA VAL A 138 7.47 -6.03 -5.37
C VAL A 138 6.46 -4.93 -5.10
N ILE A 139 6.69 -3.76 -5.65
CA ILE A 139 5.82 -2.59 -5.51
C ILE A 139 5.54 -2.04 -6.91
N ILE A 140 4.27 -1.93 -7.24
CA ILE A 140 3.81 -1.35 -8.50
C ILE A 140 2.86 -0.20 -8.18
N LEU A 141 3.19 0.98 -8.70
CA LEU A 141 2.31 2.14 -8.72
C LEU A 141 1.97 2.48 -10.17
N SER A 142 0.70 2.71 -10.45
CA SER A 142 0.22 3.04 -11.77
C SER A 142 -0.78 4.18 -11.71
N ASN A 143 -0.76 5.04 -12.71
CA ASN A 143 -1.77 6.08 -12.91
C ASN A 143 -2.98 5.58 -13.74
N LEU A 144 -3.27 4.30 -13.68
CA LEU A 144 -4.43 3.67 -14.29
C LEU A 144 -5.59 3.58 -13.29
N SER A 145 -6.79 3.95 -13.72
CA SER A 145 -8.02 3.84 -12.92
C SER A 145 -8.30 2.42 -12.46
N ALA A 146 -8.78 2.28 -11.22
CA ALA A 146 -9.33 1.04 -10.70
C ALA A 146 -10.62 0.55 -11.43
N PHE A 147 -11.21 1.40 -12.27
CA PHE A 147 -12.37 1.05 -13.10
C PHE A 147 -11.98 0.65 -14.54
N HIS A 148 -10.69 0.68 -14.87
CA HIS A 148 -10.21 0.23 -16.18
C HIS A 148 -10.30 -1.28 -16.30
N HIS A 149 -10.69 -1.79 -17.48
CA HIS A 149 -10.89 -3.23 -17.74
C HIS A 149 -9.63 -4.10 -17.55
N LYS A 150 -8.44 -3.50 -17.57
CA LYS A 150 -7.15 -4.18 -17.37
C LYS A 150 -6.52 -3.92 -15.99
N LYS A 151 -7.28 -3.41 -15.03
CA LYS A 151 -6.76 -3.07 -13.68
C LYS A 151 -6.08 -4.26 -12.99
N GLU A 152 -6.61 -5.47 -13.20
CA GLU A 152 -6.10 -6.70 -12.58
C GLU A 152 -4.69 -7.07 -13.05
N ASN A 153 -4.23 -6.54 -14.19
CA ASN A 153 -2.89 -6.78 -14.69
C ASN A 153 -1.81 -6.27 -13.72
N ILE A 154 -2.11 -5.28 -12.88
CA ILE A 154 -1.18 -4.75 -11.88
C ILE A 154 -0.90 -5.82 -10.82
N ASP A 155 -1.93 -6.47 -10.28
CA ASP A 155 -1.79 -7.55 -9.30
C ASP A 155 -1.13 -8.78 -9.92
N ILE A 156 -1.56 -9.17 -11.13
CA ILE A 156 -0.98 -10.29 -11.87
C ILE A 156 0.54 -10.07 -12.07
N LEU A 157 0.94 -8.89 -12.51
CA LEU A 157 2.34 -8.54 -12.68
C LEU A 157 3.09 -8.55 -11.35
N CYS A 158 2.51 -8.00 -10.29
CA CYS A 158 3.08 -7.99 -8.96
C CYS A 158 3.40 -9.41 -8.47
N PHE A 159 2.45 -10.33 -8.59
CA PHE A 159 2.65 -11.74 -8.25
C PHE A 159 3.65 -12.46 -9.17
N GLN A 160 3.68 -12.14 -10.47
CA GLN A 160 4.65 -12.73 -11.40
C GLN A 160 6.09 -12.34 -11.09
N LEU A 161 6.32 -11.10 -10.66
CA LEU A 161 7.65 -10.59 -10.31
C LEU A 161 8.11 -11.05 -8.92
N GLN A 162 7.19 -11.44 -8.03
CA GLN A 162 7.49 -11.91 -6.67
C GLN A 162 8.01 -13.36 -6.64
N ARG A 163 8.01 -14.09 -7.74
CA ARG A 163 8.43 -15.51 -7.86
C ARG A 163 9.90 -15.72 -7.65
#